data_acb33f3cc87d4a04b8c6f9866942b02d
#
_entry.id   acb33f3cc87d4a04b8c6f9866942b02d
#
_cell.length_a   1.000
_cell.length_b   1.000
_cell.length_c   1.000
_cell.angle_alpha   90.00
_cell.angle_beta   90.00
_cell.angle_gamma   90.00
#
_symmetry.space_group_name_H-M   'P 1'
#
loop_
_entity.id
_entity.type
_entity.pdbx_description
1 polymer ?
#
loop_
_entity_poly.entity_id
_entity_poly.type
_entity_poly.pdbx_seq_one_letter_code
_entity_poly.pdbx_strand_id
1 'polypeptide(L)'
;MTDHNNHKGGYGRISVEQAIWYSSNIGVAQTILKGYEKNPTKYVEGLYRIGLNEDLRLEIPGAGRAKIRRPDDTVRYWSKTALPWMSFGYETQIPPIYTLAFYNAIANNGKMVRPIFTKEIMHNGKTVQSFSTEVIRESICSERTLNMIKDMLLGVVEKGTGKAVHSDFVRIAGKTGTAQIASGGVYRQAGHQVAFCGYFPADEPKYSCIVVIRQPRNGYPSGGTMSGGVVKAIAEKVYASHMSFDIRDMEKDSLAVTLPQPKAGERGALEYVLDKLDIEADNDSIETQWVTAKREDGREDVELKDIPIREGLVPNVVGMGAKDAVYLLESVGLRASLNGMGRVSSQSVSPGSRVSKGQTVSLTLK
;
A
#
# COMPACT_ATOMS: atom_id res chain seq x y z
N MET A 1 -24.39 2.03 -24.74
CA MET A 1 -23.56 2.26 -23.52
C MET A 1 -24.43 2.00 -22.32
N THR A 2 -23.93 1.23 -21.34
CA THR A 2 -24.66 0.87 -20.12
C THR A 2 -23.70 0.91 -18.93
N ASP A 3 -24.22 1.25 -17.75
CA ASP A 3 -23.49 1.09 -16.51
C ASP A 3 -23.57 -0.36 -16.01
N HIS A 4 -22.63 -0.76 -15.14
CA HIS A 4 -22.58 -2.13 -14.63
C HIS A 4 -23.82 -2.53 -13.81
N ASN A 5 -24.58 -1.57 -13.26
CA ASN A 5 -25.82 -1.78 -12.52
C ASN A 5 -27.08 -1.62 -13.36
N ASN A 6 -26.98 -1.61 -14.68
CA ASN A 6 -28.13 -1.46 -15.59
C ASN A 6 -29.23 -2.50 -15.33
N HIS A 7 -28.84 -3.74 -14.94
CA HIS A 7 -29.76 -4.80 -14.57
C HIS A 7 -30.57 -4.51 -13.27
N LYS A 8 -30.17 -3.49 -12.50
CA LYS A 8 -30.86 -3.01 -11.29
C LYS A 8 -31.55 -1.64 -11.50
N GLY A 9 -31.75 -1.20 -12.75
CA GLY A 9 -32.39 0.06 -13.09
C GLY A 9 -31.44 1.27 -13.17
N GLY A 10 -30.12 1.06 -13.07
CA GLY A 10 -29.10 2.12 -13.14
C GLY A 10 -29.00 2.95 -11.86
N TYR A 11 -28.33 4.11 -11.96
CA TYR A 11 -28.07 4.99 -10.79
C TYR A 11 -29.10 6.12 -10.61
N GLY A 12 -30.02 6.29 -11.56
CA GLY A 12 -30.94 7.43 -11.53
C GLY A 12 -30.21 8.76 -11.64
N ARG A 13 -30.67 9.77 -10.91
CA ARG A 13 -30.06 11.10 -10.88
C ARG A 13 -28.91 11.11 -9.88
N ILE A 14 -27.70 11.34 -10.37
CA ILE A 14 -26.46 11.39 -9.56
C ILE A 14 -25.68 12.67 -9.84
N SER A 15 -24.85 13.10 -8.89
CA SER A 15 -23.90 14.22 -9.09
C SER A 15 -22.68 13.78 -9.92
N VAL A 16 -21.86 14.75 -10.33
CA VAL A 16 -20.61 14.47 -11.05
C VAL A 16 -19.64 13.68 -10.15
N GLU A 17 -19.54 14.03 -8.87
CA GLU A 17 -18.73 13.31 -7.89
C GLU A 17 -19.20 11.85 -7.77
N GLN A 18 -20.50 11.63 -7.64
CA GLN A 18 -21.09 10.29 -7.58
C GLN A 18 -20.83 9.49 -8.87
N ALA A 19 -20.84 10.15 -10.03
CA ALA A 19 -20.49 9.49 -11.30
C ALA A 19 -19.03 8.99 -11.29
N ILE A 20 -18.12 9.73 -10.68
CA ILE A 20 -16.72 9.31 -10.49
C ILE A 20 -16.63 8.18 -9.43
N TRP A 21 -17.32 8.31 -8.28
CA TRP A 21 -17.29 7.29 -7.22
C TRP A 21 -17.78 5.93 -7.70
N TYR A 22 -18.90 5.93 -8.42
CA TYR A 22 -19.54 4.70 -8.93
C TYR A 22 -19.01 4.25 -10.28
N SER A 23 -18.07 5.03 -10.85
CA SER A 23 -17.54 4.75 -12.19
C SER A 23 -18.65 4.63 -13.26
N SER A 24 -19.64 5.54 -13.22
CA SER A 24 -20.75 5.56 -14.17
C SER A 24 -20.25 6.05 -15.53
N ASN A 25 -20.22 5.16 -16.51
CA ASN A 25 -19.87 5.50 -17.89
C ASN A 25 -20.87 6.49 -18.48
N ILE A 26 -22.17 6.30 -18.17
CA ILE A 26 -23.23 7.18 -18.67
C ILE A 26 -23.09 8.57 -18.05
N GLY A 27 -22.89 8.67 -16.73
CA GLY A 27 -22.75 9.93 -16.03
C GLY A 27 -21.56 10.76 -16.52
N VAL A 28 -20.40 10.11 -16.69
CA VAL A 28 -19.19 10.77 -17.23
C VAL A 28 -19.40 11.18 -18.69
N ALA A 29 -19.93 10.30 -19.54
CA ALA A 29 -20.17 10.60 -20.95
C ALA A 29 -21.15 11.77 -21.14
N GLN A 30 -22.25 11.81 -20.39
CA GLN A 30 -23.21 12.92 -20.45
C GLN A 30 -22.58 14.24 -20.01
N THR A 31 -21.74 14.21 -18.98
CA THR A 31 -21.00 15.40 -18.50
C THR A 31 -20.08 15.95 -19.59
N ILE A 32 -19.33 15.09 -20.25
CA ILE A 32 -18.39 15.47 -21.31
C ILE A 32 -19.15 15.94 -22.57
N LEU A 33 -20.21 15.25 -22.96
CA LEU A 33 -21.04 15.67 -24.11
C LEU A 33 -21.64 17.07 -23.87
N LYS A 34 -22.18 17.34 -22.69
CA LYS A 34 -22.74 18.66 -22.35
C LYS A 34 -21.73 19.79 -22.54
N GLY A 35 -20.44 19.54 -22.27
CA GLY A 35 -19.38 20.54 -22.37
C GLY A 35 -18.69 20.63 -23.74
N TYR A 36 -18.61 19.51 -24.48
CA TYR A 36 -17.67 19.39 -25.58
C TYR A 36 -18.26 18.79 -26.87
N GLU A 37 -19.55 18.42 -26.91
CA GLU A 37 -20.17 17.82 -28.12
C GLU A 37 -19.99 18.67 -29.36
N LYS A 38 -20.16 20.01 -29.23
CA LYS A 38 -20.01 20.97 -30.34
C LYS A 38 -18.56 21.23 -30.72
N ASN A 39 -17.59 20.91 -29.87
CA ASN A 39 -16.18 21.11 -30.13
C ASN A 39 -15.33 20.01 -29.41
N PRO A 40 -15.28 18.78 -29.98
CA PRO A 40 -14.50 17.69 -29.42
C PRO A 40 -12.99 17.95 -29.36
N THR A 41 -12.48 18.77 -30.28
CA THR A 41 -11.06 19.17 -30.33
C THR A 41 -10.66 19.84 -29.02
N LYS A 42 -11.51 20.70 -28.44
CA LYS A 42 -11.27 21.37 -27.16
C LYS A 42 -11.14 20.37 -25.99
N TYR A 43 -11.85 19.25 -26.06
CA TYR A 43 -11.70 18.17 -25.08
C TYR A 43 -10.33 17.52 -25.18
N VAL A 44 -9.90 17.13 -26.38
CA VAL A 44 -8.58 16.52 -26.61
C VAL A 44 -7.45 17.47 -26.23
N GLU A 45 -7.57 18.74 -26.58
CA GLU A 45 -6.62 19.78 -26.15
C GLU A 45 -6.58 19.93 -24.62
N GLY A 46 -7.73 19.72 -23.97
CA GLY A 46 -7.81 19.64 -22.51
C GLY A 46 -6.98 18.49 -21.95
N LEU A 47 -7.05 17.29 -22.57
CA LEU A 47 -6.24 16.14 -22.17
C LEU A 47 -4.73 16.41 -22.35
N TYR A 48 -4.35 17.11 -23.40
CA TYR A 48 -2.96 17.52 -23.62
C TYR A 48 -2.50 18.55 -22.59
N ARG A 49 -3.38 19.53 -22.27
CA ARG A 49 -3.09 20.56 -21.28
C ARG A 49 -2.83 20.01 -19.87
N ILE A 50 -3.48 18.90 -19.50
CA ILE A 50 -3.22 18.22 -18.22
C ILE A 50 -2.05 17.24 -18.27
N GLY A 51 -1.33 17.13 -19.42
CA GLY A 51 -0.08 16.39 -19.53
C GLY A 51 -0.22 14.92 -19.93
N LEU A 52 -1.41 14.43 -20.35
CA LEU A 52 -1.58 13.01 -20.70
C LEU A 52 -0.82 12.56 -21.95
N ASN A 53 -0.35 13.47 -22.78
CA ASN A 53 0.45 13.20 -23.98
C ASN A 53 1.91 13.64 -23.86
N GLU A 54 2.35 14.04 -22.66
CA GLU A 54 3.75 14.46 -22.47
C GLU A 54 4.73 13.36 -22.86
N ASP A 55 5.89 13.75 -23.38
CA ASP A 55 6.99 12.82 -23.57
C ASP A 55 7.72 12.61 -22.24
N LEU A 56 7.43 11.51 -21.59
CA LEU A 56 8.07 11.16 -20.32
C LEU A 56 9.56 10.77 -20.48
N ARG A 57 10.08 10.68 -21.71
CA ARG A 57 11.48 10.33 -22.02
C ARG A 57 11.98 9.13 -21.20
N LEU A 58 11.17 8.06 -21.18
CA LEU A 58 11.45 6.86 -20.41
C LEU A 58 12.71 6.15 -20.90
N GLU A 59 13.62 5.85 -20.00
CA GLU A 59 14.91 5.15 -20.31
C GLU A 59 14.71 3.63 -20.42
N ILE A 60 13.50 3.17 -20.78
CA ILE A 60 13.17 1.76 -20.96
C ILE A 60 13.08 1.48 -22.47
N PRO A 61 13.94 0.59 -23.03
CA PRO A 61 13.83 0.19 -24.42
C PRO A 61 12.44 -0.36 -24.76
N GLY A 62 11.83 0.13 -25.84
CA GLY A 62 10.51 -0.28 -26.27
C GLY A 62 9.36 0.33 -25.47
N ALA A 63 9.60 1.30 -24.60
CA ALA A 63 8.54 2.00 -23.89
C ALA A 63 7.58 2.69 -24.87
N GLY A 64 6.28 2.39 -24.74
CA GLY A 64 5.23 2.99 -25.58
C GLY A 64 4.98 4.45 -25.18
N ARG A 65 4.50 5.25 -26.12
CA ARG A 65 4.01 6.62 -25.88
C ARG A 65 2.49 6.64 -25.78
N ALA A 66 1.96 7.62 -25.07
CA ALA A 66 0.51 7.85 -25.04
C ALA A 66 -0.01 8.24 -26.42
N LYS A 67 -1.10 7.59 -26.84
CA LYS A 67 -1.80 7.89 -28.10
C LYS A 67 -3.24 8.27 -27.76
N ILE A 68 -3.61 9.49 -28.10
CA ILE A 68 -4.95 10.03 -27.92
C ILE A 68 -5.47 10.41 -29.29
N ARG A 69 -6.58 9.81 -29.70
CA ARG A 69 -7.20 10.08 -31.01
C ARG A 69 -7.68 11.53 -31.09
N ARG A 70 -7.50 12.15 -32.25
CA ARG A 70 -7.91 13.52 -32.49
C ARG A 70 -9.10 13.59 -33.43
N PRO A 71 -10.00 14.58 -33.26
CA PRO A 71 -11.11 14.81 -34.21
C PRO A 71 -10.68 15.20 -35.62
N ASP A 72 -9.50 15.82 -35.76
CA ASP A 72 -8.89 16.24 -37.01
C ASP A 72 -7.97 15.18 -37.65
N ASP A 73 -7.98 13.94 -37.15
CA ASP A 73 -7.22 12.83 -37.72
C ASP A 73 -7.77 12.45 -39.08
N THR A 74 -6.94 12.60 -40.12
CA THR A 74 -7.31 12.31 -41.51
C THR A 74 -7.33 10.82 -41.82
N VAL A 75 -6.70 9.98 -41.00
CA VAL A 75 -6.59 8.52 -41.21
C VAL A 75 -7.80 7.78 -40.63
N ARG A 76 -8.34 8.27 -39.53
CA ARG A 76 -9.47 7.65 -38.85
C ARG A 76 -10.62 8.63 -38.66
N TYR A 77 -11.74 8.36 -39.34
CA TYR A 77 -12.95 9.16 -39.22
C TYR A 77 -13.42 9.28 -37.77
N TRP A 78 -13.62 10.52 -37.29
CA TRP A 78 -14.18 10.79 -35.97
C TRP A 78 -15.69 10.52 -35.97
N SER A 79 -16.11 9.45 -35.30
CA SER A 79 -17.53 9.08 -35.17
C SER A 79 -18.24 9.89 -34.10
N LYS A 80 -19.57 9.97 -34.19
CA LYS A 80 -20.42 10.59 -33.14
C LYS A 80 -20.25 9.92 -31.76
N THR A 81 -19.79 8.67 -31.74
CA THR A 81 -19.56 7.91 -30.50
C THR A 81 -18.14 8.07 -29.95
N ALA A 82 -17.21 8.65 -30.70
CA ALA A 82 -15.81 8.75 -30.29
C ALA A 82 -15.65 9.56 -28.99
N LEU A 83 -16.25 10.74 -28.91
CA LEU A 83 -16.16 11.59 -27.68
C LEU A 83 -16.75 10.92 -26.43
N PRO A 84 -17.98 10.39 -26.43
CA PRO A 84 -18.51 9.71 -25.26
C PRO A 84 -17.70 8.45 -24.86
N TRP A 85 -17.15 7.71 -25.82
CA TRP A 85 -16.30 6.55 -25.52
C TRP A 85 -14.93 6.97 -24.96
N MET A 86 -14.36 8.06 -25.48
CA MET A 86 -13.10 8.61 -24.95
C MET A 86 -13.23 9.08 -23.51
N SER A 87 -14.40 9.56 -23.08
CA SER A 87 -14.61 10.09 -21.74
C SER A 87 -14.40 9.08 -20.62
N PHE A 88 -14.47 7.78 -20.89
CA PHE A 88 -14.20 6.72 -19.93
C PHE A 88 -13.07 5.76 -20.38
N GLY A 89 -12.20 6.23 -21.30
CA GLY A 89 -10.89 5.65 -21.57
C GLY A 89 -10.74 4.86 -22.86
N TYR A 90 -11.80 4.69 -23.68
CA TYR A 90 -11.66 4.17 -25.02
C TYR A 90 -11.14 5.25 -25.97
N GLU A 91 -10.79 4.90 -27.20
CA GLU A 91 -10.19 5.80 -28.21
C GLU A 91 -8.83 6.39 -27.78
N THR A 92 -8.25 5.85 -26.69
CA THR A 92 -6.92 6.20 -26.19
C THR A 92 -6.08 4.95 -25.93
N GLN A 93 -4.78 5.08 -26.06
CA GLN A 93 -3.80 4.06 -25.69
C GLN A 93 -2.76 4.73 -24.78
N ILE A 94 -2.97 4.64 -23.50
CA ILE A 94 -2.13 5.28 -22.49
C ILE A 94 -1.39 4.19 -21.73
N PRO A 95 -0.05 4.08 -21.83
CA PRO A 95 0.71 3.13 -21.04
C PRO A 95 0.52 3.38 -19.54
N PRO A 96 0.52 2.32 -18.69
CA PRO A 96 0.28 2.46 -17.24
C PRO A 96 1.16 3.50 -16.56
N ILE A 97 2.41 3.64 -16.99
CA ILE A 97 3.34 4.63 -16.41
C ILE A 97 2.88 6.08 -16.63
N TYR A 98 2.21 6.39 -17.73
CA TYR A 98 1.64 7.71 -17.97
C TYR A 98 0.45 7.97 -17.04
N THR A 99 -0.40 6.96 -16.84
CA THR A 99 -1.48 7.04 -15.86
C THR A 99 -0.91 7.26 -14.46
N LEU A 100 0.13 6.52 -14.08
CA LEU A 100 0.80 6.68 -12.79
C LEU A 100 1.41 8.08 -12.64
N ALA A 101 2.10 8.60 -13.67
CA ALA A 101 2.67 9.96 -13.65
C ALA A 101 1.61 11.04 -13.47
N PHE A 102 0.42 10.86 -14.09
CA PHE A 102 -0.70 11.77 -13.93
C PHE A 102 -1.29 11.72 -12.50
N TYR A 103 -1.49 10.52 -11.92
CA TYR A 103 -1.94 10.39 -10.53
C TYR A 103 -0.88 10.89 -9.54
N ASN A 104 0.40 10.68 -9.85
CA ASN A 104 1.49 11.27 -9.08
C ASN A 104 1.43 12.80 -9.11
N ALA A 105 1.14 13.42 -10.26
CA ALA A 105 0.97 14.87 -10.35
C ALA A 105 -0.21 15.38 -9.49
N ILE A 106 -1.33 14.63 -9.44
CA ILE A 106 -2.44 14.96 -8.53
C ILE A 106 -1.97 14.90 -7.07
N ALA A 107 -1.26 13.85 -6.69
CA ALA A 107 -0.71 13.67 -5.34
C ALA A 107 0.33 14.76 -4.99
N ASN A 108 1.14 15.16 -5.96
CA ASN A 108 2.22 16.15 -5.83
C ASN A 108 1.75 17.59 -6.11
N ASN A 109 0.58 17.94 -5.62
CA ASN A 109 0.00 19.30 -5.68
C ASN A 109 -0.04 19.89 -7.10
N GLY A 110 -0.32 19.05 -8.09
CA GLY A 110 -0.45 19.44 -9.50
C GLY A 110 0.86 19.44 -10.28
N LYS A 111 2.00 19.24 -9.61
CA LYS A 111 3.32 19.25 -10.22
C LYS A 111 3.66 17.89 -10.83
N MET A 112 3.80 17.82 -12.16
CA MET A 112 4.16 16.60 -12.87
C MET A 112 5.67 16.46 -12.96
N VAL A 113 6.18 15.33 -12.52
CA VAL A 113 7.61 15.00 -12.55
C VAL A 113 7.89 13.85 -13.52
N ARG A 114 9.10 13.84 -14.06
CA ARG A 114 9.58 12.75 -14.90
C ARG A 114 9.84 11.50 -14.05
N PRO A 115 9.29 10.34 -14.43
CA PRO A 115 9.67 9.08 -13.80
C PRO A 115 11.15 8.76 -14.04
N ILE A 116 11.89 8.48 -12.98
CA ILE A 116 13.28 8.02 -13.04
C ILE A 116 13.35 6.60 -12.48
N PHE A 117 14.15 5.74 -13.09
CA PHE A 117 14.33 4.34 -12.68
C PHE A 117 15.68 4.10 -12.03
N THR A 118 16.66 4.97 -12.35
CA THR A 118 18.01 4.93 -11.78
C THR A 118 18.19 6.14 -10.90
N LYS A 119 18.44 5.93 -9.61
CA LYS A 119 18.70 7.01 -8.66
C LYS A 119 20.17 7.46 -8.73
N GLU A 120 21.08 6.51 -8.78
CA GLU A 120 22.52 6.77 -8.83
C GLU A 120 23.27 5.60 -9.48
N ILE A 121 24.44 5.90 -10.01
CA ILE A 121 25.42 4.93 -10.49
C ILE A 121 26.59 4.96 -9.51
N MET A 122 26.94 3.79 -8.98
CA MET A 122 28.04 3.64 -8.02
C MET A 122 29.18 2.80 -8.62
N HIS A 123 30.41 3.18 -8.32
CA HIS A 123 31.63 2.39 -8.63
C HIS A 123 32.48 2.29 -7.36
N ASN A 124 32.80 1.09 -6.94
CA ASN A 124 33.58 0.82 -5.72
C ASN A 124 33.07 1.56 -4.48
N GLY A 125 31.72 1.60 -4.27
CA GLY A 125 31.08 2.26 -3.13
C GLY A 125 31.03 3.80 -3.20
N LYS A 126 31.51 4.40 -4.30
CA LYS A 126 31.42 5.86 -4.52
C LYS A 126 30.41 6.17 -5.60
N THR A 127 29.55 7.16 -5.36
CA THR A 127 28.60 7.66 -6.35
C THR A 127 29.38 8.34 -7.49
N VAL A 128 29.23 7.82 -8.70
CA VAL A 128 29.84 8.37 -9.93
C VAL A 128 28.88 9.37 -10.58
N GLN A 129 27.59 9.06 -10.55
CA GLN A 129 26.54 9.88 -11.12
C GLN A 129 25.25 9.74 -10.30
N SER A 130 24.56 10.85 -10.07
CA SER A 130 23.23 10.87 -9.45
C SER A 130 22.22 11.52 -10.38
N PHE A 131 20.96 11.08 -10.30
CA PHE A 131 19.84 11.61 -11.08
C PHE A 131 18.86 12.30 -10.15
N SER A 132 18.52 13.53 -10.46
CA SER A 132 17.59 14.34 -9.68
C SER A 132 16.19 14.35 -10.32
N THR A 133 15.19 14.71 -9.53
CA THR A 133 13.82 14.91 -10.01
C THR A 133 13.76 16.04 -11.03
N GLU A 134 13.20 15.75 -12.20
CA GLU A 134 12.93 16.73 -13.25
C GLU A 134 11.44 17.07 -13.25
N VAL A 135 11.11 18.35 -13.13
CA VAL A 135 9.73 18.85 -13.26
C VAL A 135 9.42 19.03 -14.75
N ILE A 136 8.44 18.27 -15.24
CA ILE A 136 7.97 18.36 -16.63
C ILE A 136 6.95 19.48 -16.77
N ARG A 137 6.10 19.64 -15.75
CA ARG A 137 5.02 20.62 -15.73
C ARG A 137 4.78 21.12 -14.30
N GLU A 138 4.82 22.43 -14.11
CA GLU A 138 4.64 23.03 -12.77
C GLU A 138 3.21 22.89 -12.25
N SER A 139 2.22 22.84 -13.11
CA SER A 139 0.83 22.60 -12.71
C SER A 139 0.01 21.96 -13.84
N ILE A 140 -0.78 20.95 -13.49
CA ILE A 140 -1.71 20.29 -14.42
C ILE A 140 -3.10 20.94 -14.42
N CYS A 141 -3.47 21.64 -13.35
CA CYS A 141 -4.76 22.33 -13.21
C CYS A 141 -4.71 23.35 -12.07
N SER A 142 -5.79 24.12 -11.89
CA SER A 142 -5.91 25.05 -10.76
C SER A 142 -6.00 24.27 -9.42
N GLU A 143 -5.55 24.90 -8.33
CA GLU A 143 -5.61 24.35 -6.98
C GLU A 143 -7.05 23.93 -6.59
N ARG A 144 -8.04 24.76 -6.91
CA ARG A 144 -9.45 24.43 -6.69
C ARG A 144 -9.85 23.13 -7.38
N THR A 145 -9.47 22.94 -8.65
CA THR A 145 -9.75 21.72 -9.40
C THR A 145 -9.01 20.52 -8.80
N LEU A 146 -7.78 20.74 -8.37
CA LEU A 146 -6.95 19.73 -7.75
C LEU A 146 -7.58 19.18 -6.46
N ASN A 147 -8.04 20.07 -5.57
CA ASN A 147 -8.70 19.70 -4.32
C ASN A 147 -10.00 18.93 -4.59
N MET A 148 -10.83 19.40 -5.53
CA MET A 148 -12.05 18.67 -5.93
C MET A 148 -11.74 17.25 -6.44
N ILE A 149 -10.68 17.07 -7.23
CA ILE A 149 -10.29 15.74 -7.74
C ILE A 149 -9.75 14.86 -6.63
N LYS A 150 -8.95 15.39 -5.69
CA LYS A 150 -8.47 14.64 -4.51
C LYS A 150 -9.65 14.11 -3.69
N ASP A 151 -10.66 14.94 -3.42
CA ASP A 151 -11.86 14.53 -2.69
C ASP A 151 -12.66 13.46 -3.46
N MET A 152 -12.78 13.60 -4.78
CA MET A 152 -13.44 12.60 -5.61
C MET A 152 -12.71 11.26 -5.59
N LEU A 153 -11.37 11.26 -5.69
CA LEU A 153 -10.55 10.04 -5.67
C LEU A 153 -10.59 9.33 -4.31
N LEU A 154 -10.62 10.09 -3.23
CA LEU A 154 -10.84 9.55 -1.90
C LEU A 154 -12.25 8.93 -1.79
N GLY A 155 -13.27 9.64 -2.27
CA GLY A 155 -14.66 9.15 -2.29
C GLY A 155 -14.86 7.87 -3.09
N VAL A 156 -14.02 7.57 -4.10
CA VAL A 156 -14.03 6.27 -4.80
C VAL A 156 -13.74 5.13 -3.84
N VAL A 157 -12.78 5.31 -2.93
CA VAL A 157 -12.40 4.29 -1.94
C VAL A 157 -13.38 4.23 -0.77
N GLU A 158 -13.83 5.37 -0.27
CA GLU A 158 -14.72 5.40 0.89
C GLU A 158 -16.17 5.04 0.55
N LYS A 159 -16.67 5.49 -0.60
CA LYS A 159 -18.11 5.44 -0.96
C LYS A 159 -18.40 4.69 -2.25
N GLY A 160 -17.37 4.49 -3.09
CA GLY A 160 -17.53 4.04 -4.48
C GLY A 160 -17.06 2.62 -4.76
N THR A 161 -16.59 2.43 -6.00
CA THR A 161 -16.12 1.14 -6.54
C THR A 161 -14.80 0.65 -5.93
N GLY A 162 -14.11 1.51 -5.19
CA GLY A 162 -12.84 1.22 -4.52
C GLY A 162 -12.96 0.75 -3.07
N LYS A 163 -14.16 0.46 -2.54
CA LYS A 163 -14.35 0.06 -1.12
C LYS A 163 -13.46 -1.09 -0.66
N ALA A 164 -13.12 -2.02 -1.55
CA ALA A 164 -12.19 -3.12 -1.22
C ALA A 164 -10.74 -2.65 -0.95
N VAL A 165 -10.43 -1.40 -1.30
CA VAL A 165 -9.10 -0.78 -1.07
C VAL A 165 -9.05 -0.02 0.25
N HIS A 166 -10.20 0.17 0.91
CA HIS A 166 -10.25 0.83 2.22
C HIS A 166 -9.33 0.12 3.22
N SER A 167 -8.56 0.90 3.96
CA SER A 167 -7.67 0.43 5.02
C SER A 167 -7.90 1.27 6.28
N ASP A 168 -7.91 0.59 7.42
CA ASP A 168 -8.02 1.23 8.74
C ASP A 168 -6.68 1.87 9.19
N PHE A 169 -5.59 1.56 8.49
CA PHE A 169 -4.25 2.02 8.85
C PHE A 169 -3.78 3.21 8.04
N VAL A 170 -4.16 3.28 6.76
CA VAL A 170 -3.71 4.33 5.84
C VAL A 170 -4.81 4.70 4.87
N ARG A 171 -5.12 5.99 4.77
CA ARG A 171 -6.11 6.47 3.80
C ARG A 171 -5.54 6.41 2.38
N ILE A 172 -6.27 5.78 1.48
CA ILE A 172 -5.86 5.58 0.08
C ILE A 172 -6.86 6.33 -0.81
N ALA A 173 -6.36 7.12 -1.74
CA ALA A 173 -7.17 7.76 -2.78
C ALA A 173 -6.80 7.18 -4.15
N GLY A 174 -7.79 6.95 -5.00
CA GLY A 174 -7.50 6.40 -6.33
C GLY A 174 -8.75 6.05 -7.12
N LYS A 175 -8.56 5.36 -8.24
CA LYS A 175 -9.63 4.97 -9.16
C LYS A 175 -9.45 3.57 -9.68
N THR A 176 -10.54 2.84 -9.71
CA THR A 176 -10.65 1.53 -10.34
C THR A 176 -10.79 1.66 -11.85
N GLY A 177 -10.20 0.72 -12.57
CA GLY A 177 -10.38 0.55 -14.01
C GLY A 177 -10.77 -0.89 -14.33
N THR A 178 -11.73 -1.07 -15.25
CA THR A 178 -12.07 -2.37 -15.82
C THR A 178 -12.39 -2.16 -17.28
N ALA A 179 -11.51 -2.63 -18.15
CA ALA A 179 -11.65 -2.50 -19.59
C ALA A 179 -11.74 -3.86 -20.25
N GLN A 180 -12.55 -3.97 -21.31
CA GLN A 180 -12.54 -5.13 -22.18
C GLN A 180 -11.35 -5.06 -23.14
N ILE A 181 -10.67 -6.19 -23.33
CA ILE A 181 -9.56 -6.29 -24.28
C ILE A 181 -10.14 -6.61 -25.65
N ALA A 182 -9.72 -5.84 -26.67
CA ALA A 182 -10.07 -6.15 -28.06
C ALA A 182 -9.09 -7.19 -28.64
N SER A 183 -9.62 -8.17 -29.37
CA SER A 183 -8.86 -9.10 -30.20
C SER A 183 -9.53 -9.21 -31.55
N GLY A 184 -8.78 -8.97 -32.63
CA GLY A 184 -9.34 -8.98 -34.00
C GLY A 184 -10.46 -7.95 -34.19
N GLY A 185 -10.46 -6.83 -33.47
CA GLY A 185 -11.53 -5.81 -33.56
C GLY A 185 -12.79 -6.11 -32.76
N VAL A 186 -12.83 -7.21 -32.00
CA VAL A 186 -13.98 -7.63 -31.19
C VAL A 186 -13.64 -7.64 -29.70
N TYR A 187 -14.49 -7.00 -28.86
CA TYR A 187 -14.24 -6.86 -27.43
C TYR A 187 -14.62 -8.09 -26.58
N ARG A 188 -15.47 -8.98 -27.07
CA ARG A 188 -16.06 -10.05 -26.24
C ARG A 188 -15.20 -11.29 -25.98
N GLN A 189 -14.13 -11.50 -26.75
CA GLN A 189 -13.38 -12.78 -26.73
C GLN A 189 -12.02 -12.73 -26.05
N ALA A 190 -11.46 -11.57 -25.77
CA ALA A 190 -10.10 -11.44 -25.26
C ALA A 190 -9.99 -11.19 -23.75
N GLY A 191 -11.11 -11.22 -23.03
CA GLY A 191 -11.12 -11.03 -21.57
C GLY A 191 -11.08 -9.56 -21.15
N HIS A 192 -10.66 -9.33 -19.90
CA HIS A 192 -10.62 -8.01 -19.29
C HIS A 192 -9.20 -7.63 -18.86
N GLN A 193 -8.96 -6.32 -18.80
CA GLN A 193 -7.85 -5.73 -18.08
C GLN A 193 -8.44 -4.97 -16.90
N VAL A 194 -7.98 -5.28 -15.70
CA VAL A 194 -8.39 -4.60 -14.48
C VAL A 194 -7.23 -3.81 -13.92
N ALA A 195 -7.51 -2.65 -13.34
CA ALA A 195 -6.49 -1.77 -12.79
C ALA A 195 -7.00 -1.02 -11.56
N PHE A 196 -6.08 -0.62 -10.72
CA PHE A 196 -6.26 0.43 -9.74
C PHE A 196 -5.03 1.34 -9.77
N CYS A 197 -5.27 2.63 -9.86
CA CYS A 197 -4.23 3.65 -9.75
C CYS A 197 -4.60 4.63 -8.66
N GLY A 198 -3.64 4.97 -7.80
CA GLY A 198 -3.90 5.84 -6.67
C GLY A 198 -2.63 6.28 -5.95
N TYR A 199 -2.80 6.89 -4.80
CA TYR A 199 -1.73 7.37 -3.95
C TYR A 199 -2.10 7.24 -2.47
N PHE A 200 -1.09 7.22 -1.61
CA PHE A 200 -1.23 7.13 -0.17
C PHE A 200 -0.03 7.76 0.57
N PRO A 201 -0.21 8.24 1.84
CA PRO A 201 -1.50 8.55 2.47
C PRO A 201 -2.30 9.57 1.64
N ALA A 202 -3.64 9.57 1.71
CA ALA A 202 -4.46 10.47 0.89
C ALA A 202 -4.30 11.94 1.31
N ASP A 203 -4.07 12.19 2.60
CA ASP A 203 -3.99 13.54 3.19
C ASP A 203 -2.61 14.18 2.93
N GLU A 204 -1.55 13.41 3.11
CA GLU A 204 -0.15 13.78 2.84
C GLU A 204 0.49 12.77 1.88
N PRO A 205 0.24 12.84 0.57
CA PRO A 205 0.72 11.83 -0.35
C PRO A 205 2.24 11.70 -0.39
N LYS A 206 2.74 10.49 -0.15
CA LYS A 206 4.17 10.14 -0.23
C LYS A 206 4.45 9.14 -1.33
N TYR A 207 3.46 8.31 -1.67
CA TYR A 207 3.59 7.25 -2.64
C TYR A 207 2.43 7.25 -3.62
N SER A 208 2.70 6.98 -4.88
CA SER A 208 1.72 6.66 -5.91
C SER A 208 1.94 5.24 -6.41
N CYS A 209 0.85 4.51 -6.69
CA CYS A 209 0.92 3.12 -7.08
C CYS A 209 -0.11 2.81 -8.17
N ILE A 210 0.28 2.00 -9.14
CA ILE A 210 -0.63 1.43 -10.13
C ILE A 210 -0.43 -0.08 -10.19
N VAL A 211 -1.53 -0.82 -10.17
CA VAL A 211 -1.54 -2.27 -10.40
C VAL A 211 -2.45 -2.55 -11.57
N VAL A 212 -1.92 -3.24 -12.57
CA VAL A 212 -2.66 -3.67 -13.77
C VAL A 212 -2.57 -5.18 -13.89
N ILE A 213 -3.73 -5.84 -13.98
CA ILE A 213 -3.83 -7.28 -14.19
C ILE A 213 -4.55 -7.51 -15.52
N ARG A 214 -3.89 -8.19 -16.43
CA ARG A 214 -4.44 -8.49 -17.74
C ARG A 214 -4.93 -9.94 -17.79
N GLN A 215 -6.16 -10.12 -18.29
CA GLN A 215 -6.80 -11.42 -18.46
C GLN A 215 -6.82 -12.25 -17.15
N PRO A 216 -7.40 -11.72 -16.04
CA PRO A 216 -7.55 -12.51 -14.83
C PRO A 216 -8.36 -13.77 -15.15
N ARG A 217 -7.88 -14.92 -14.67
CA ARG A 217 -8.49 -16.22 -14.97
C ARG A 217 -9.54 -16.66 -13.96
N ASN A 218 -9.44 -16.18 -12.73
CA ASN A 218 -10.30 -16.58 -11.62
C ASN A 218 -11.10 -15.39 -11.09
N GLY A 219 -12.36 -15.62 -10.73
CA GLY A 219 -13.25 -14.65 -10.13
C GLY A 219 -13.80 -13.61 -11.13
N TYR A 220 -14.63 -12.70 -10.62
CA TYR A 220 -15.19 -11.60 -11.40
C TYR A 220 -14.13 -10.53 -11.64
N PRO A 221 -13.89 -10.09 -12.90
CA PRO A 221 -12.86 -9.11 -13.22
C PRO A 221 -13.23 -7.72 -12.65
N SER A 222 -12.63 -7.36 -11.52
CA SER A 222 -12.87 -6.10 -10.84
C SER A 222 -11.57 -5.39 -10.50
N GLY A 223 -11.43 -4.15 -10.96
CA GLY A 223 -10.30 -3.30 -10.61
C GLY A 223 -10.20 -3.00 -9.11
N GLY A 224 -11.34 -2.92 -8.41
CA GLY A 224 -11.38 -2.68 -6.97
C GLY A 224 -10.87 -3.86 -6.14
N THR A 225 -11.40 -5.06 -6.39
CA THR A 225 -11.05 -6.25 -5.60
C THR A 225 -9.71 -6.87 -6.00
N MET A 226 -9.43 -7.00 -7.29
CA MET A 226 -8.19 -7.65 -7.75
C MET A 226 -6.99 -6.70 -7.65
N SER A 227 -6.97 -5.67 -8.47
CA SER A 227 -5.83 -4.73 -8.50
C SER A 227 -5.79 -3.84 -7.26
N GLY A 228 -6.95 -3.41 -6.77
CA GLY A 228 -7.06 -2.61 -5.55
C GLY A 228 -6.64 -3.36 -4.30
N GLY A 229 -6.97 -4.65 -4.17
CA GLY A 229 -6.51 -5.48 -3.06
C GLY A 229 -4.98 -5.58 -2.98
N VAL A 230 -4.30 -5.65 -4.13
CA VAL A 230 -2.82 -5.61 -4.18
C VAL A 230 -2.30 -4.23 -3.77
N VAL A 231 -2.92 -3.13 -4.25
CA VAL A 231 -2.52 -1.77 -3.84
C VAL A 231 -2.71 -1.58 -2.34
N LYS A 232 -3.83 -2.05 -1.76
CA LYS A 232 -4.06 -2.02 -0.30
C LYS A 232 -2.93 -2.72 0.44
N ALA A 233 -2.61 -3.96 0.08
CA ALA A 233 -1.56 -4.73 0.72
C ALA A 233 -0.17 -4.05 0.61
N ILE A 234 0.14 -3.42 -0.53
CA ILE A 234 1.36 -2.62 -0.71
C ILE A 234 1.34 -1.40 0.21
N ALA A 235 0.24 -0.65 0.22
CA ALA A 235 0.10 0.57 1.01
C ALA A 235 0.26 0.29 2.51
N GLU A 236 -0.43 -0.73 3.02
CA GLU A 236 -0.34 -1.14 4.43
C GLU A 236 1.08 -1.58 4.80
N LYS A 237 1.73 -2.38 3.94
CA LYS A 237 3.10 -2.84 4.18
C LYS A 237 4.11 -1.69 4.14
N VAL A 238 4.01 -0.80 3.15
CA VAL A 238 4.89 0.38 3.03
C VAL A 238 4.66 1.31 4.21
N TYR A 239 3.41 1.57 4.57
CA TYR A 239 3.06 2.42 5.69
C TYR A 239 3.62 1.85 7.01
N ALA A 240 3.41 0.57 7.28
CA ALA A 240 3.96 -0.10 8.47
C ALA A 240 5.50 -0.09 8.53
N SER A 241 6.19 -0.15 7.38
CA SER A 241 7.66 -0.15 7.33
C SER A 241 8.29 1.23 7.45
N HIS A 242 7.52 2.30 7.19
CA HIS A 242 7.99 3.69 7.23
C HIS A 242 7.37 4.50 8.37
N MET A 243 6.51 3.90 9.18
CA MET A 243 6.11 4.49 10.44
C MET A 243 7.32 4.54 11.37
N SER A 244 8.07 5.62 11.34
CA SER A 244 8.51 6.20 12.60
C SER A 244 7.21 6.51 13.33
N PHE A 245 6.95 5.81 14.43
CA PHE A 245 5.74 5.97 15.23
C PHE A 245 5.64 7.42 15.71
N ASP A 246 5.04 8.27 14.93
CA ASP A 246 4.53 9.55 15.38
C ASP A 246 3.14 9.29 15.96
N ILE A 247 3.14 8.73 17.18
CA ILE A 247 1.94 8.42 17.98
C ILE A 247 1.20 9.72 18.38
N ARG A 248 1.69 10.90 17.96
CA ARG A 248 1.20 12.20 18.43
C ARG A 248 -0.14 12.64 17.87
N ASP A 249 -0.65 12.02 16.79
CA ASP A 249 -1.88 12.46 16.11
C ASP A 249 -3.02 11.43 16.09
N MET A 250 -2.94 10.36 16.85
CA MET A 250 -4.14 9.60 17.18
C MET A 250 -4.85 10.36 18.30
N GLU A 251 -5.90 11.13 17.95
CA GLU A 251 -6.89 11.58 18.91
C GLU A 251 -7.22 10.42 19.84
N LYS A 252 -7.20 10.71 21.15
CA LYS A 252 -7.53 9.77 22.23
C LYS A 252 -8.99 9.33 22.17
N ASP A 253 -9.42 8.76 21.06
CA ASP A 253 -10.60 7.92 21.04
C ASP A 253 -10.19 6.54 21.51
N SER A 254 -10.59 6.26 22.73
CA SER A 254 -10.37 5.11 23.57
C SER A 254 -10.67 3.76 22.90
N LEU A 255 -9.85 3.35 21.96
CA LEU A 255 -9.58 1.95 21.75
C LEU A 255 -8.52 1.61 22.80
N ALA A 256 -8.88 0.86 23.80
CA ALA A 256 -7.92 0.24 24.72
C ALA A 256 -6.93 -0.55 23.86
N VAL A 257 -5.82 0.07 23.50
CA VAL A 257 -4.73 -0.60 22.78
C VAL A 257 -4.20 -1.63 23.76
N THR A 258 -4.63 -2.86 23.60
CA THR A 258 -4.08 -3.97 24.36
C THR A 258 -2.66 -4.17 23.84
N LEU A 259 -1.69 -3.56 24.50
CA LEU A 259 -0.28 -3.76 24.22
C LEU A 259 0.01 -5.26 24.29
N PRO A 260 0.72 -5.85 23.32
CA PRO A 260 1.04 -7.27 23.35
C PRO A 260 1.89 -7.59 24.57
N GLN A 261 1.73 -8.79 25.12
CA GLN A 261 2.59 -9.29 26.20
C GLN A 261 4.04 -9.33 25.71
N PRO A 262 4.97 -8.64 26.39
CA PRO A 262 6.38 -8.66 26.01
C PRO A 262 6.97 -10.07 26.16
N LYS A 263 8.01 -10.37 25.41
CA LYS A 263 8.75 -11.62 25.53
C LYS A 263 9.78 -11.49 26.65
N ALA A 264 10.01 -12.58 27.38
CA ALA A 264 11.18 -12.70 28.23
C ALA A 264 12.46 -12.68 27.37
N GLY A 265 13.55 -12.14 27.87
CA GLY A 265 14.78 -12.04 27.09
C GLY A 265 15.92 -11.34 27.83
N GLU A 266 16.86 -10.81 27.07
CA GLU A 266 17.98 -10.02 27.56
C GLU A 266 17.47 -8.65 28.04
N ARG A 267 17.86 -8.26 29.25
CA ARG A 267 17.37 -7.08 29.96
C ARG A 267 17.58 -5.78 29.17
N GLY A 268 18.82 -5.52 28.73
CA GLY A 268 19.12 -4.26 28.06
C GLY A 268 18.41 -4.10 26.73
N ALA A 269 18.24 -5.19 25.98
CA ALA A 269 17.47 -5.17 24.74
C ALA A 269 15.98 -4.91 25.00
N LEU A 270 15.44 -5.50 26.06
CA LEU A 270 14.04 -5.31 26.43
C LEU A 270 13.76 -3.89 26.93
N GLU A 271 14.60 -3.37 27.84
CA GLU A 271 14.53 -2.00 28.33
C GLU A 271 14.62 -0.99 27.17
N TYR A 272 15.54 -1.21 26.22
CA TYR A 272 15.66 -0.36 25.02
C TYR A 272 14.37 -0.35 24.19
N VAL A 273 13.74 -1.51 23.99
CA VAL A 273 12.49 -1.59 23.22
C VAL A 273 11.34 -0.91 23.98
N LEU A 274 11.23 -1.12 25.27
CA LEU A 274 10.18 -0.50 26.10
C LEU A 274 10.34 1.03 26.13
N ASP A 275 11.57 1.54 26.29
CA ASP A 275 11.88 2.97 26.20
C ASP A 275 11.48 3.57 24.84
N LYS A 276 11.80 2.89 23.73
CA LYS A 276 11.40 3.33 22.38
C LYS A 276 9.90 3.31 22.13
N LEU A 277 9.15 2.54 22.90
CA LEU A 277 7.69 2.46 22.83
C LEU A 277 7.00 3.35 23.87
N ASP A 278 7.78 4.12 24.68
CA ASP A 278 7.28 4.95 25.76
C ASP A 278 6.45 4.15 26.79
N ILE A 279 6.92 2.92 27.09
CA ILE A 279 6.32 2.01 28.05
C ILE A 279 7.21 1.96 29.30
N GLU A 280 6.65 2.31 30.44
CA GLU A 280 7.37 2.23 31.71
C GLU A 280 7.64 0.76 32.07
N ALA A 281 8.89 0.49 32.48
CA ALA A 281 9.30 -0.80 33.02
C ALA A 281 9.54 -0.68 34.52
N ASP A 282 8.84 -1.48 35.29
CA ASP A 282 9.12 -1.63 36.72
C ASP A 282 10.32 -2.58 36.88
N ASN A 283 11.49 -2.00 37.21
CA ASN A 283 12.77 -2.69 37.30
C ASN A 283 13.50 -2.46 38.63
N ASP A 284 12.80 -2.08 39.71
CA ASP A 284 13.36 -1.60 40.97
C ASP A 284 14.25 -2.60 41.73
N SER A 285 14.42 -3.85 41.29
CA SER A 285 15.25 -4.84 42.00
C SER A 285 15.91 -5.89 41.08
N ILE A 286 16.20 -5.54 39.82
CA ILE A 286 16.73 -6.51 38.85
C ILE A 286 18.26 -6.52 38.88
N GLU A 287 18.84 -7.69 39.20
CA GLU A 287 20.28 -7.89 39.25
C GLU A 287 20.83 -8.74 38.08
N THR A 288 19.94 -9.48 37.35
CA THR A 288 20.39 -10.42 36.31
C THR A 288 20.29 -9.82 34.91
N GLN A 289 21.11 -10.37 33.98
CA GLN A 289 21.08 -10.01 32.56
C GLN A 289 19.82 -10.54 31.88
N TRP A 290 19.14 -11.54 32.39
CA TRP A 290 17.98 -12.18 31.79
C TRP A 290 16.74 -11.97 32.65
N VAL A 291 15.66 -11.55 32.02
CA VAL A 291 14.44 -11.18 32.72
C VAL A 291 13.20 -11.79 32.07
N THR A 292 12.19 -12.06 32.88
CA THR A 292 10.82 -12.23 32.42
C THR A 292 10.17 -10.86 32.33
N ALA A 293 9.23 -10.70 31.40
CA ALA A 293 8.42 -9.50 31.30
C ALA A 293 6.95 -9.89 31.36
N LYS A 294 6.21 -9.27 32.25
CA LYS A 294 4.79 -9.52 32.47
C LYS A 294 4.05 -8.19 32.52
N ARG A 295 2.96 -8.11 31.79
CA ARG A 295 2.00 -7.03 31.89
C ARG A 295 0.72 -7.54 32.54
N GLU A 296 0.23 -6.84 33.53
CA GLU A 296 -1.08 -7.12 34.15
C GLU A 296 -2.19 -6.35 33.37
N ASP A 297 -3.36 -6.98 33.25
CA ASP A 297 -4.50 -6.33 32.61
C ASP A 297 -4.90 -5.06 33.36
N GLY A 298 -4.94 -3.94 32.64
CA GLY A 298 -5.28 -2.63 33.19
C GLY A 298 -4.11 -1.79 33.70
N ARG A 299 -2.86 -2.29 33.62
CA ARG A 299 -1.64 -1.49 33.88
C ARG A 299 -1.00 -1.04 32.57
N GLU A 300 -0.40 0.14 32.59
CA GLU A 300 0.36 0.72 31.48
C GLU A 300 1.84 0.36 31.52
N ASP A 301 2.33 -0.14 32.69
CA ASP A 301 3.70 -0.57 32.97
C ASP A 301 3.93 -2.07 32.72
N VAL A 302 5.18 -2.44 32.53
CA VAL A 302 5.64 -3.82 32.39
C VAL A 302 6.51 -4.19 33.58
N GLU A 303 6.07 -5.18 34.38
CA GLU A 303 6.84 -5.74 35.44
C GLU A 303 7.96 -6.64 34.89
N LEU A 304 9.20 -6.33 35.23
CA LEU A 304 10.36 -7.18 34.95
C LEU A 304 10.74 -7.98 36.17
N LYS A 305 11.11 -9.25 35.98
CA LYS A 305 11.60 -10.13 37.10
C LYS A 305 12.83 -10.89 36.65
N ASP A 306 13.78 -11.05 37.55
CA ASP A 306 14.99 -11.80 37.32
C ASP A 306 14.75 -13.25 36.89
N ILE A 307 15.51 -13.71 35.90
CA ILE A 307 15.69 -15.13 35.60
C ILE A 307 17.04 -15.55 36.20
N PRO A 308 17.06 -16.22 37.35
CA PRO A 308 18.33 -16.61 37.98
C PRO A 308 18.98 -17.71 37.15
N ILE A 309 20.19 -17.43 36.66
CA ILE A 309 21.04 -18.44 36.04
C ILE A 309 22.02 -18.95 37.07
N ARG A 310 21.94 -20.24 37.35
CA ARG A 310 22.86 -20.91 38.29
C ARG A 310 23.72 -21.91 37.54
N GLU A 311 25.02 -21.87 37.82
CA GLU A 311 25.96 -22.79 37.20
C GLU A 311 25.59 -24.26 37.42
N GLY A 312 25.61 -25.07 36.38
CA GLY A 312 25.25 -26.48 36.45
C GLY A 312 23.76 -26.81 36.53
N LEU A 313 22.88 -25.80 36.47
CA LEU A 313 21.43 -26.00 36.45
C LEU A 313 20.81 -25.53 35.12
N VAL A 314 19.75 -26.22 34.71
CA VAL A 314 18.96 -25.89 33.51
C VAL A 314 18.20 -24.57 33.73
N PRO A 315 18.41 -23.54 32.90
CA PRO A 315 17.71 -22.28 33.03
C PRO A 315 16.25 -22.38 32.63
N ASN A 316 15.43 -21.46 33.12
CA ASN A 316 14.05 -21.28 32.65
C ASN A 316 14.03 -20.40 31.41
N VAL A 317 13.62 -20.97 30.29
CA VAL A 317 13.51 -20.24 29.01
C VAL A 317 12.07 -20.04 28.53
N VAL A 318 11.08 -20.40 29.38
CA VAL A 318 9.66 -20.20 29.06
C VAL A 318 9.35 -18.69 28.97
N GLY A 319 8.63 -18.29 27.94
CA GLY A 319 8.32 -16.90 27.64
C GLY A 319 9.34 -16.20 26.73
N MET A 320 10.53 -16.78 26.51
CA MET A 320 11.59 -16.21 25.66
C MET A 320 11.27 -16.39 24.16
N GLY A 321 11.87 -15.53 23.33
CA GLY A 321 11.99 -15.77 21.90
C GLY A 321 12.92 -16.95 21.60
N ALA A 322 12.75 -17.58 20.45
CA ALA A 322 13.56 -18.75 20.04
C ALA A 322 15.08 -18.47 20.12
N LYS A 323 15.53 -17.30 19.67
CA LYS A 323 16.95 -16.90 19.63
C LYS A 323 17.55 -16.87 21.04
N ASP A 324 16.89 -16.21 21.98
CA ASP A 324 17.36 -16.03 23.35
C ASP A 324 17.33 -17.37 24.12
N ALA A 325 16.27 -18.16 23.92
CA ALA A 325 16.14 -19.46 24.54
C ALA A 325 17.25 -20.43 24.08
N VAL A 326 17.55 -20.47 22.78
CA VAL A 326 18.64 -21.29 22.24
C VAL A 326 19.98 -20.83 22.80
N TYR A 327 20.25 -19.53 22.73
CA TYR A 327 21.51 -18.98 23.26
C TYR A 327 21.72 -19.35 24.74
N LEU A 328 20.69 -19.17 25.54
CA LEU A 328 20.79 -19.42 27.01
C LEU A 328 20.98 -20.91 27.34
N LEU A 329 20.30 -21.83 26.64
CA LEU A 329 20.51 -23.26 26.82
C LEU A 329 21.88 -23.72 26.36
N GLU A 330 22.34 -23.23 25.22
CA GLU A 330 23.64 -23.62 24.66
C GLU A 330 24.81 -23.05 25.48
N SER A 331 24.66 -21.86 26.06
CA SER A 331 25.65 -21.24 26.92
C SER A 331 25.94 -22.07 28.20
N VAL A 332 24.97 -22.89 28.66
CA VAL A 332 25.14 -23.81 29.77
C VAL A 332 25.48 -25.25 29.34
N GLY A 333 25.79 -25.47 28.06
CA GLY A 333 26.23 -26.76 27.53
C GLY A 333 25.12 -27.74 27.15
N LEU A 334 23.88 -27.27 27.02
CA LEU A 334 22.72 -28.02 26.53
C LEU A 334 22.57 -27.85 25.02
N ARG A 335 21.69 -28.61 24.39
CA ARG A 335 21.28 -28.44 22.97
C ARG A 335 19.81 -28.11 22.95
N ALA A 336 19.41 -27.12 22.16
CA ALA A 336 18.02 -26.75 21.96
C ALA A 336 17.44 -27.44 20.72
N SER A 337 16.21 -27.93 20.81
CA SER A 337 15.40 -28.40 19.66
C SER A 337 14.09 -27.65 19.67
N LEU A 338 13.78 -26.95 18.55
CA LEU A 338 12.62 -26.07 18.44
C LEU A 338 11.48 -26.75 17.70
N ASN A 339 10.26 -26.58 18.20
CA ASN A 339 9.02 -27.01 17.54
C ASN A 339 7.97 -25.88 17.63
N GLY A 340 7.52 -25.38 16.46
CA GLY A 340 6.57 -24.27 16.35
C GLY A 340 7.23 -22.92 16.08
N MET A 341 6.47 -21.83 16.22
CA MET A 341 6.91 -20.43 16.01
C MET A 341 6.37 -19.54 17.13
N GLY A 342 7.06 -18.45 17.41
CA GLY A 342 6.63 -17.47 18.41
C GLY A 342 7.52 -17.46 19.65
N ARG A 343 6.94 -17.55 20.84
CA ARG A 343 7.65 -17.63 22.12
C ARG A 343 7.62 -19.05 22.69
N VAL A 344 8.60 -19.38 23.49
CA VAL A 344 8.64 -20.69 24.20
C VAL A 344 7.46 -20.79 25.17
N SER A 345 6.57 -21.74 24.91
CA SER A 345 5.44 -22.06 25.79
C SER A 345 5.76 -23.17 26.80
N SER A 346 6.69 -24.06 26.48
CA SER A 346 7.16 -25.11 27.36
C SER A 346 8.55 -25.61 26.98
N GLN A 347 9.28 -26.16 27.97
CA GLN A 347 10.55 -26.87 27.79
C GLN A 347 10.47 -28.28 28.37
N SER A 348 11.11 -29.27 27.70
CA SER A 348 11.02 -30.69 28.08
C SER A 348 11.81 -31.07 29.33
N VAL A 349 12.79 -30.28 29.74
CA VAL A 349 13.57 -30.47 30.93
C VAL A 349 13.23 -29.39 31.96
N SER A 350 12.87 -29.75 33.17
CA SER A 350 12.43 -28.79 34.18
C SER A 350 13.55 -27.81 34.56
N PRO A 351 13.25 -26.51 34.66
CA PRO A 351 14.18 -25.51 35.18
C PRO A 351 14.73 -25.94 36.56
N GLY A 352 16.01 -25.66 36.82
CA GLY A 352 16.65 -26.01 38.07
C GLY A 352 17.15 -27.47 38.17
N SER A 353 16.92 -28.32 37.17
CA SER A 353 17.50 -29.63 37.05
C SER A 353 19.02 -29.53 36.80
N ARG A 354 19.80 -30.56 37.20
CA ARG A 354 21.23 -30.58 36.90
C ARG A 354 21.47 -30.73 35.38
N VAL A 355 22.38 -29.94 34.89
CA VAL A 355 22.79 -30.01 33.45
C VAL A 355 23.56 -31.28 33.18
N SER A 356 23.12 -32.05 32.19
CA SER A 356 23.90 -33.12 31.56
C SER A 356 24.46 -32.57 30.23
N LYS A 357 25.77 -32.43 30.14
CA LYS A 357 26.43 -31.82 28.96
C LYS A 357 26.01 -32.50 27.66
N GLY A 358 25.54 -31.71 26.68
CA GLY A 358 25.06 -32.18 25.41
C GLY A 358 23.63 -32.73 25.41
N GLN A 359 22.92 -32.71 26.54
CA GLN A 359 21.50 -33.11 26.62
C GLN A 359 20.64 -32.17 25.77
N THR A 360 19.70 -32.75 25.04
CA THR A 360 18.77 -31.97 24.22
C THR A 360 17.54 -31.56 25.04
N VAL A 361 17.22 -30.28 25.01
CA VAL A 361 15.99 -29.71 25.58
C VAL A 361 15.06 -29.35 24.39
N SER A 362 13.92 -30.00 24.30
CA SER A 362 12.90 -29.69 23.31
C SER A 362 12.05 -28.51 23.79
N LEU A 363 11.90 -27.50 22.95
CA LEU A 363 11.13 -26.29 23.21
C LEU A 363 9.92 -26.27 22.28
N THR A 364 8.73 -26.10 22.87
CA THR A 364 7.50 -25.85 22.10
C THR A 364 7.27 -24.35 22.06
N LEU A 365 7.10 -23.80 20.85
CA LEU A 365 6.82 -22.39 20.62
C LEU A 365 5.35 -22.21 20.18
N LYS A 366 4.74 -21.12 20.64
CA LYS A 366 3.38 -20.68 20.29
C LYS A 366 3.32 -19.17 20.09
#